data_55288161db0a078393f817bbf3759c73
#
_entry.id   55288161db0a078393f817bbf3759c73
#
_cell.length_a   1.000
_cell.length_b   1.000
_cell.length_c   1.000
_cell.angle_alpha   90.00
_cell.angle_beta   90.00
_cell.angle_gamma   90.00
#
_symmetry.space_group_name_H-M   'P 1'
#
loop_
_entity.id
_entity.type
_entity.pdbx_description
1 polymer ?
#
loop_
_entity_poly.entity_id
_entity_poly.type
_entity_poly.pdbx_seq_one_letter_code
_entity_poly.pdbx_strand_id
1 'polypeptide(L)'
;MYWSKIATTEQEFDALTALNYETFVEEIPQHERNSNKRLVDKFHAENTYIVVYKNTELVGMAAFRDQRPFSIDQKIGAVEEHLAKADCAYLCEIRLLDVKREHRNGRVFSRLATAIYRYYYDKGYTACVISGTVREQKLYTEMGF
;
A
#
# COMPACT_ATOMS: atom_id res chain seq x y z
N MET A 1 -9.19 -4.59 -19.52
CA MET A 1 -7.96 -3.77 -19.46
C MET A 1 -7.72 -3.32 -18.04
N TYR A 2 -6.48 -3.35 -17.62
CA TYR A 2 -6.08 -2.83 -16.30
C TYR A 2 -5.55 -1.41 -16.45
N TRP A 3 -5.94 -0.53 -15.54
CA TRP A 3 -5.47 0.85 -15.52
C TRP A 3 -5.31 1.34 -14.07
N SER A 4 -4.45 2.32 -13.86
CA SER A 4 -4.12 2.82 -12.52
C SER A 4 -4.35 4.32 -12.44
N LYS A 5 -4.59 4.79 -11.22
CA LYS A 5 -4.71 6.22 -10.91
C LYS A 5 -4.45 6.46 -9.41
N ILE A 6 -4.32 7.73 -9.05
CA ILE A 6 -4.39 8.14 -7.64
C ILE A 6 -5.87 8.31 -7.28
N ALA A 7 -6.29 7.72 -6.17
CA ALA A 7 -7.67 7.81 -5.71
C ALA A 7 -7.99 9.25 -5.24
N THR A 8 -9.11 9.79 -5.72
CA THR A 8 -9.53 11.16 -5.41
C THR A 8 -11.00 11.28 -5.06
N THR A 9 -11.82 10.27 -5.33
CA THR A 9 -13.28 10.32 -5.12
C THR A 9 -13.70 9.47 -3.93
N GLU A 10 -14.82 9.81 -3.31
CA GLU A 10 -15.40 9.00 -2.23
C GLU A 10 -15.70 7.59 -2.69
N GLN A 11 -16.16 7.42 -3.91
CA GLN A 11 -16.43 6.10 -4.47
C GLN A 11 -15.16 5.24 -4.53
N GLU A 12 -14.04 5.85 -4.91
CA GLU A 12 -12.75 5.16 -4.91
C GLU A 12 -12.28 4.82 -3.50
N PHE A 13 -12.46 5.76 -2.55
CA PHE A 13 -12.13 5.49 -1.15
C PHE A 13 -13.00 4.39 -0.55
N ASP A 14 -14.30 4.36 -0.85
CA ASP A 14 -15.18 3.27 -0.42
C ASP A 14 -14.72 1.93 -0.98
N ALA A 15 -14.34 1.88 -2.24
CA ALA A 15 -13.88 0.65 -2.89
C ALA A 15 -12.56 0.14 -2.29
N LEU A 16 -11.60 1.03 -2.03
CA LEU A 16 -10.33 0.61 -1.44
C LEU A 16 -10.47 0.20 0.02
N THR A 17 -11.34 0.82 0.80
CA THR A 17 -11.58 0.41 2.18
C THR A 17 -12.31 -0.92 2.26
N ALA A 18 -13.16 -1.24 1.27
CA ALA A 18 -13.78 -2.55 1.14
C ALA A 18 -12.73 -3.63 0.83
N LEU A 19 -11.80 -3.35 -0.09
CA LEU A 19 -10.71 -4.28 -0.40
C LEU A 19 -9.80 -4.49 0.80
N ASN A 20 -9.46 -3.44 1.54
CA ASN A 20 -8.70 -3.56 2.79
C ASN A 20 -9.38 -4.49 3.79
N TYR A 21 -10.69 -4.39 3.94
CA TYR A 21 -11.44 -5.26 4.83
C TYR A 21 -11.37 -6.73 4.38
N GLU A 22 -11.59 -7.00 3.10
CA GLU A 22 -11.47 -8.36 2.56
C GLU A 22 -10.11 -8.97 2.88
N THR A 23 -9.03 -8.23 2.70
CA THR A 23 -7.68 -8.77 2.85
C THR A 23 -7.22 -8.78 4.31
N PHE A 24 -7.38 -7.69 5.03
CA PHE A 24 -6.75 -7.51 6.35
C PHE A 24 -7.68 -7.81 7.52
N VAL A 25 -8.91 -8.14 7.26
CA VAL A 25 -9.87 -8.62 8.28
C VAL A 25 -10.33 -10.04 7.98
N GLU A 26 -10.79 -10.31 6.77
CA GLU A 26 -11.36 -11.61 6.42
C GLU A 26 -10.30 -12.64 6.01
N GLU A 27 -9.36 -12.28 5.14
CA GLU A 27 -8.33 -13.21 4.66
C GLU A 27 -7.17 -13.35 5.66
N ILE A 28 -6.64 -12.21 6.12
CA ILE A 28 -5.54 -12.15 7.09
C ILE A 28 -6.07 -11.40 8.31
N PRO A 29 -6.50 -12.10 9.37
CA PRO A 29 -7.23 -11.45 10.46
C PRO A 29 -6.32 -10.60 11.35
N GLN A 30 -5.89 -9.45 10.85
CA GLN A 30 -5.09 -8.47 11.58
C GLN A 30 -5.92 -7.44 12.33
N HIS A 31 -7.21 -7.32 12.00
CA HIS A 31 -8.15 -6.36 12.59
C HIS A 31 -9.48 -7.02 12.87
N GLU A 32 -10.26 -6.44 13.77
CA GLU A 32 -11.58 -6.95 14.15
C GLU A 32 -12.60 -6.74 13.03
N ARG A 33 -13.55 -7.67 12.96
CA ARG A 33 -14.68 -7.57 12.03
C ARG A 33 -15.60 -6.42 12.44
N ASN A 34 -16.26 -5.83 11.44
CA ASN A 34 -17.30 -4.82 11.67
C ASN A 34 -18.48 -5.03 10.70
N SER A 35 -19.60 -4.38 11.00
CA SER A 35 -20.85 -4.59 10.27
C SER A 35 -20.87 -3.95 8.88
N ASN A 36 -20.15 -2.85 8.68
CA ASN A 36 -20.13 -2.15 7.39
C ASN A 36 -19.09 -2.70 6.41
N LYS A 37 -18.26 -3.67 6.85
CA LYS A 37 -17.23 -4.32 6.03
C LYS A 37 -16.30 -3.33 5.33
N ARG A 38 -15.82 -2.35 6.10
CA ARG A 38 -14.86 -1.34 5.67
C ARG A 38 -13.72 -1.28 6.68
N LEU A 39 -12.50 -1.22 6.18
CA LEU A 39 -11.32 -0.97 7.01
C LEU A 39 -10.69 0.34 6.58
N VAL A 40 -10.87 1.37 7.39
CA VAL A 40 -10.28 2.69 7.17
C VAL A 40 -8.96 2.75 7.95
N ASP A 41 -7.87 3.06 7.24
CA ASP A 41 -6.56 3.15 7.86
C ASP A 41 -6.49 4.33 8.84
N LYS A 42 -5.75 4.15 9.93
CA LYS A 42 -5.56 5.21 10.95
C LYS A 42 -4.92 6.48 10.38
N PHE A 43 -4.18 6.35 9.28
CA PHE A 43 -3.52 7.48 8.60
C PHE A 43 -4.25 7.93 7.34
N HIS A 44 -5.52 7.55 7.18
CA HIS A 44 -6.30 7.79 5.97
C HIS A 44 -6.23 9.25 5.48
N ALA A 45 -6.31 10.22 6.38
CA ALA A 45 -6.31 11.64 6.02
C ALA A 45 -5.00 12.11 5.38
N GLU A 46 -3.89 11.40 5.62
CA GLU A 46 -2.56 11.79 5.15
C GLU A 46 -2.03 10.84 4.07
N ASN A 47 -2.71 9.72 3.82
CA ASN A 47 -2.29 8.76 2.82
C ASN A 47 -2.61 9.25 1.41
N THR A 48 -1.72 8.92 0.46
CA THR A 48 -2.01 8.95 -0.97
C THR A 48 -2.18 7.52 -1.43
N TYR A 49 -3.32 7.21 -2.06
CA TYR A 49 -3.61 5.87 -2.51
C TYR A 49 -3.44 5.74 -4.02
N ILE A 50 -2.67 4.75 -4.44
CA ILE A 50 -2.61 4.30 -5.83
C ILE A 50 -3.57 3.13 -5.94
N VAL A 51 -4.45 3.16 -6.95
CA VAL A 51 -5.43 2.11 -7.19
C VAL A 51 -5.30 1.58 -8.61
N VAL A 52 -5.59 0.29 -8.77
CA VAL A 52 -5.65 -0.38 -10.06
C VAL A 52 -7.07 -0.88 -10.27
N TYR A 53 -7.60 -0.59 -11.44
CA TYR A 53 -8.91 -1.02 -11.88
C TYR A 53 -8.80 -2.02 -13.03
N LYS A 54 -9.71 -2.97 -13.04
CA LYS A 54 -10.06 -3.73 -14.24
C LYS A 54 -11.44 -3.24 -14.68
N ASN A 55 -11.50 -2.50 -15.79
CA ASN A 55 -12.72 -1.81 -16.20
C ASN A 55 -13.23 -0.90 -15.06
N THR A 56 -14.32 -1.25 -14.41
CA THR A 56 -14.91 -0.48 -13.32
C THR A 56 -14.68 -1.06 -11.93
N GLU A 57 -14.01 -2.21 -11.83
CA GLU A 57 -13.75 -2.88 -10.56
C GLU A 57 -12.37 -2.53 -10.02
N LEU A 58 -12.30 -2.07 -8.77
CA LEU A 58 -11.03 -1.84 -8.07
C LEU A 58 -10.44 -3.19 -7.66
N VAL A 59 -9.25 -3.52 -8.17
CA VAL A 59 -8.63 -4.83 -7.98
C VAL A 59 -7.27 -4.79 -7.30
N GLY A 60 -6.70 -3.63 -7.10
CA GLY A 60 -5.43 -3.49 -6.39
C GLY A 60 -5.23 -2.10 -5.84
N MET A 61 -4.37 -1.99 -4.84
CA MET A 61 -4.07 -0.71 -4.20
C MET A 61 -2.74 -0.73 -3.47
N ALA A 62 -2.21 0.46 -3.23
CA ALA A 62 -1.12 0.70 -2.29
C ALA A 62 -1.31 2.10 -1.69
N ALA A 63 -0.90 2.28 -0.45
CA ALA A 63 -0.92 3.57 0.22
C ALA A 63 0.51 4.08 0.40
N PHE A 64 0.73 5.35 0.10
CA PHE A 64 1.97 6.07 0.40
C PHE A 64 1.73 7.02 1.57
N ARG A 65 2.67 7.01 2.51
CA ARG A 65 2.72 7.95 3.62
C ARG A 65 4.10 8.58 3.68
N ASP A 66 4.17 9.89 3.72
CA ASP A 66 5.46 10.61 3.85
C ASP A 66 5.51 11.52 5.07
N GLN A 67 4.55 11.40 5.97
CA GLN A 67 4.53 12.13 7.24
C GLN A 67 4.89 11.20 8.39
N ARG A 68 5.65 11.73 9.36
CA ARG A 68 6.02 10.97 10.55
C ARG A 68 4.96 11.08 11.65
N PRO A 69 4.78 10.07 12.52
CA PRO A 69 5.53 8.81 12.50
C PRO A 69 5.02 7.87 11.39
N PHE A 70 5.91 7.01 10.90
CA PHE A 70 5.50 5.87 10.07
C PHE A 70 4.95 4.76 10.96
N SER A 71 4.15 3.85 10.39
CA SER A 71 3.67 2.70 11.15
C SER A 71 4.83 1.83 11.62
N ILE A 72 5.88 1.71 10.81
CA ILE A 72 7.07 0.94 11.17
C ILE A 72 7.85 1.57 12.33
N ASP A 73 7.87 2.91 12.46
CA ASP A 73 8.50 3.59 13.60
C ASP A 73 7.90 3.15 14.94
N GLN A 74 6.60 2.86 14.94
CA GLN A 74 5.89 2.41 16.13
C GLN A 74 6.25 0.98 16.54
N LYS A 75 6.84 0.23 15.63
CA LYS A 75 7.22 -1.17 15.84
C LYS A 75 8.68 -1.35 16.23
N ILE A 76 9.58 -0.59 15.62
CA ILE A 76 11.04 -0.78 15.76
C ILE A 76 11.78 0.48 16.20
N GLY A 77 11.09 1.56 16.51
CA GLY A 77 11.70 2.88 16.77
C GLY A 77 12.01 3.61 15.48
N ALA A 78 12.73 4.73 15.54
CA ALA A 78 13.04 5.54 14.37
C ALA A 78 13.67 4.70 13.26
N VAL A 79 13.02 4.65 12.10
CA VAL A 79 13.45 3.78 11.00
C VAL A 79 14.85 4.13 10.48
N GLU A 80 15.27 5.40 10.61
CA GLU A 80 16.60 5.85 10.18
C GLU A 80 17.73 5.09 10.87
N GLU A 81 17.52 4.63 12.10
CA GLU A 81 18.51 3.86 12.85
C GLU A 81 18.78 2.48 12.21
N HIS A 82 17.86 2.02 11.38
CA HIS A 82 17.93 0.72 10.69
C HIS A 82 18.32 0.84 9.21
N LEU A 83 18.50 2.06 8.69
CA LEU A 83 18.81 2.34 7.28
C LEU A 83 20.22 2.89 7.12
N ALA A 84 21.22 2.15 7.63
CA ALA A 84 22.61 2.60 7.79
C ALA A 84 23.28 3.18 6.53
N LYS A 85 22.83 2.82 5.31
CA LYS A 85 23.41 3.27 4.04
C LYS A 85 22.41 3.95 3.12
N ALA A 86 21.17 4.15 3.56
CA ALA A 86 20.14 4.76 2.73
C ALA A 86 20.17 6.29 2.87
N ASP A 87 19.81 6.99 1.79
CA ASP A 87 19.56 8.43 1.83
C ASP A 87 18.19 8.66 2.49
N CYS A 88 18.20 9.19 3.71
CA CYS A 88 17.01 9.45 4.49
C CYS A 88 16.47 10.88 4.35
N ALA A 89 16.91 11.63 3.33
CA ALA A 89 16.51 13.03 3.16
C ALA A 89 15.00 13.16 2.90
N TYR A 90 14.42 12.23 2.14
CA TYR A 90 12.99 12.26 1.86
C TYR A 90 12.45 10.83 1.83
N LEU A 91 11.96 10.39 3.00
CA LEU A 91 11.45 9.04 3.19
C LEU A 91 9.96 8.95 2.91
N CYS A 92 9.53 7.79 2.43
CA CYS A 92 8.13 7.41 2.40
C CYS A 92 7.95 5.99 2.92
N GLU A 93 6.74 5.69 3.37
CA GLU A 93 6.33 4.34 3.74
C GLU A 93 5.24 3.88 2.77
N ILE A 94 5.39 2.67 2.21
CA ILE A 94 4.33 2.01 1.46
C ILE A 94 3.59 1.09 2.42
N ARG A 95 2.28 1.18 2.40
CA ARG A 95 1.39 0.43 3.28
C ARG A 95 0.22 -0.12 2.48
N LEU A 96 -0.44 -1.13 3.05
CA LEU A 96 -1.69 -1.65 2.52
C LEU A 96 -1.57 -2.09 1.04
N LEU A 97 -0.41 -2.67 0.68
CA LEU A 97 -0.21 -3.24 -0.65
C LEU A 97 -1.12 -4.47 -0.77
N ASP A 98 -2.05 -4.41 -1.70
CA ASP A 98 -3.17 -5.33 -1.73
C ASP A 98 -3.64 -5.57 -3.16
N VAL A 99 -3.86 -6.84 -3.51
CA VAL A 99 -4.46 -7.22 -4.77
C VAL A 99 -5.62 -8.17 -4.46
N LYS A 100 -6.76 -7.90 -5.06
CA LYS A 100 -7.96 -8.71 -4.89
C LYS A 100 -7.66 -10.16 -5.26
N ARG A 101 -8.11 -11.11 -4.42
CA ARG A 101 -7.72 -12.52 -4.51
C ARG A 101 -7.91 -13.09 -5.92
N GLU A 102 -9.04 -12.79 -6.57
CA GLU A 102 -9.39 -13.31 -7.89
C GLU A 102 -8.51 -12.72 -9.00
N HIS A 103 -7.75 -11.69 -8.72
CA HIS A 103 -6.91 -10.97 -9.68
C HIS A 103 -5.41 -11.09 -9.39
N ARG A 104 -5.00 -12.05 -8.56
CA ARG A 104 -3.56 -12.27 -8.22
C ARG A 104 -2.88 -13.10 -9.30
N ASN A 105 -2.90 -12.61 -10.54
CA ASN A 105 -2.34 -13.30 -11.72
C ASN A 105 -1.07 -12.63 -12.28
N GLY A 106 -0.48 -11.71 -11.53
CA GLY A 106 0.74 -11.01 -11.93
C GLY A 106 0.50 -9.74 -12.76
N ARG A 107 -0.60 -9.64 -13.50
CA ARG A 107 -0.88 -8.46 -14.34
C ARG A 107 -1.25 -7.24 -13.50
N VAL A 108 -2.13 -7.41 -12.53
CA VAL A 108 -2.51 -6.34 -11.58
C VAL A 108 -1.28 -5.90 -10.81
N PHE A 109 -0.51 -6.86 -10.32
CA PHE A 109 0.70 -6.60 -9.56
C PHE A 109 1.72 -5.80 -10.37
N SER A 110 1.95 -6.19 -11.62
CA SER A 110 2.86 -5.47 -12.53
C SER A 110 2.41 -4.03 -12.77
N ARG A 111 1.11 -3.83 -12.98
CA ARG A 111 0.54 -2.50 -13.16
C ARG A 111 0.69 -1.66 -11.89
N LEU A 112 0.43 -2.26 -10.75
CA LEU A 112 0.57 -1.60 -9.45
C LEU A 112 2.01 -1.21 -9.17
N ALA A 113 2.97 -2.13 -9.39
CA ALA A 113 4.39 -1.87 -9.21
C ALA A 113 4.87 -0.72 -10.10
N THR A 114 4.46 -0.69 -11.37
CA THR A 114 4.80 0.40 -12.29
C THR A 114 4.28 1.74 -11.77
N ALA A 115 3.04 1.79 -11.31
CA ALA A 115 2.45 3.01 -10.78
C ALA A 115 3.13 3.46 -9.48
N ILE A 116 3.51 2.52 -8.61
CA ILE A 116 4.26 2.79 -7.39
C ILE A 116 5.60 3.44 -7.71
N TYR A 117 6.39 2.86 -8.63
CA TYR A 117 7.68 3.41 -9.01
C TYR A 117 7.55 4.79 -9.64
N ARG A 118 6.55 5.00 -10.51
CA ARG A 118 6.31 6.29 -11.12
C ARG A 118 6.01 7.36 -10.06
N TYR A 119 5.12 7.07 -9.14
CA TYR A 119 4.79 7.99 -8.04
C TYR A 119 6.01 8.28 -7.17
N TYR A 120 6.78 7.25 -6.82
CA TYR A 120 8.00 7.36 -6.02
C TYR A 120 9.00 8.32 -6.66
N TYR A 121 9.30 8.14 -7.94
CA TYR A 121 10.25 9.00 -8.63
C TYR A 121 9.71 10.41 -8.87
N ASP A 122 8.46 10.55 -9.24
CA ASP A 122 7.83 11.85 -9.48
C ASP A 122 7.80 12.72 -8.22
N LYS A 123 7.62 12.12 -7.05
CA LYS A 123 7.63 12.84 -5.77
C LYS A 123 9.04 13.18 -5.28
N GLY A 124 10.06 12.55 -5.84
CA GLY A 124 11.44 12.78 -5.45
C GLY A 124 11.87 12.10 -4.15
N TYR A 125 11.16 11.05 -3.71
CA TYR A 125 11.58 10.29 -2.54
C TYR A 125 12.97 9.70 -2.72
N THR A 126 13.77 9.71 -1.63
CA THR A 126 15.14 9.20 -1.67
C THR A 126 15.22 7.77 -1.16
N ALA A 127 14.29 7.35 -0.33
CA ALA A 127 14.18 5.97 0.13
C ALA A 127 12.73 5.65 0.50
N CYS A 128 12.42 4.38 0.47
CA CYS A 128 11.09 3.87 0.76
C CYS A 128 11.19 2.67 1.68
N VAL A 129 10.32 2.61 2.67
CA VAL A 129 10.22 1.45 3.57
C VAL A 129 8.87 0.77 3.40
N ILE A 130 8.88 -0.53 3.56
CA ILE A 130 7.67 -1.34 3.56
C ILE A 130 7.78 -2.39 4.65
N SER A 131 6.73 -2.63 5.40
CA SER A 131 6.67 -3.71 6.36
C SER A 131 5.79 -4.83 5.82
N GLY A 132 6.19 -6.06 6.08
CA GLY A 132 5.43 -7.22 5.66
C GLY A 132 5.71 -8.40 6.56
N THR A 133 4.86 -9.40 6.46
CA THR A 133 5.08 -10.68 7.13
C THR A 133 6.00 -11.55 6.28
N VAL A 134 6.44 -12.69 6.82
CA VAL A 134 7.20 -13.68 6.05
C VAL A 134 6.45 -14.12 4.79
N ARG A 135 5.13 -14.12 4.84
CA ARG A 135 4.27 -14.45 3.72
C ARG A 135 4.50 -13.55 2.50
N GLU A 136 4.72 -12.23 2.71
CA GLU A 136 4.91 -11.26 1.63
C GLU A 136 6.37 -11.03 1.26
N GLN A 137 7.32 -11.63 1.99
CA GLN A 137 8.75 -11.36 1.81
C GLN A 137 9.22 -11.60 0.38
N LYS A 138 8.81 -12.72 -0.22
CA LYS A 138 9.19 -13.05 -1.60
C LYS A 138 8.69 -11.98 -2.58
N LEU A 139 7.43 -11.58 -2.42
CA LEU A 139 6.81 -10.56 -3.26
C LEU A 139 7.57 -9.24 -3.20
N TYR A 140 7.87 -8.77 -1.99
CA TYR A 140 8.56 -7.50 -1.79
C TYR A 140 10.01 -7.57 -2.29
N THR A 141 10.68 -8.70 -2.13
CA THR A 141 12.02 -8.91 -2.68
C THR A 141 12.03 -8.82 -4.20
N GLU A 142 11.03 -9.40 -4.87
CA GLU A 142 10.86 -9.31 -6.32
C GLU A 142 10.58 -7.88 -6.80
N MET A 143 10.00 -7.04 -5.94
CA MET A 143 9.79 -5.61 -6.21
C MET A 143 11.06 -4.77 -6.03
N GLY A 144 12.13 -5.31 -5.44
CA GLY A 144 13.38 -4.59 -5.19
C GLY A 144 13.59 -4.14 -3.74
N PHE A 145 12.77 -4.64 -2.82
CA PHE A 145 12.95 -4.36 -1.39
C PHE A 145 13.88 -5.34 -0.71
#